data_d8b1d051e9fafa975c026d5dd11aa696
#
_entry.id   d8b1d051e9fafa975c026d5dd11aa696
#
_cell.length_a   1.000
_cell.length_b   1.000
_cell.length_c   1.000
_cell.angle_alpha   90.00
_cell.angle_beta   90.00
_cell.angle_gamma   90.00
#
_symmetry.space_group_name_H-M   'P 1'
#
loop_
_entity.id
_entity.type
_entity.pdbx_description
1 polymer ?
#
loop_
_entity_poly.entity_id
_entity_poly.type
_entity_poly.pdbx_seq_one_letter_code
_entity_poly.pdbx_strand_id
1 'polypeptide(L)'
;MTQKVTLMVYPVKDLEAAKTVYGKFLGVEAYVDGPYYVGYKTDELEIGLDPNGQEIISYVEVQNVKEYMQTLLEAGATMHQDATDVGGGMLIAKVKDGNGNVLGLRQSSN
;
A
#
# COMPACT_ATOMS: atom_id res chain seq x y z
N MET A 1 1.61 -13.50 16.13
CA MET A 1 0.35 -12.88 15.66
C MET A 1 0.45 -12.60 14.18
N THR A 2 -0.68 -12.73 13.49
CA THR A 2 -0.72 -12.49 12.06
C THR A 2 -0.85 -10.99 11.79
N GLN A 3 -0.08 -10.48 10.85
CA GLN A 3 -0.27 -9.12 10.36
C GLN A 3 -1.32 -9.14 9.26
N LYS A 4 -2.21 -8.17 9.27
CA LYS A 4 -3.27 -8.10 8.26
C LYS A 4 -2.81 -7.31 7.05
N VAL A 5 -3.08 -7.85 5.86
CA VAL A 5 -2.97 -7.07 4.63
C VAL A 5 -4.20 -6.18 4.58
N THR A 6 -4.01 -4.88 4.70
CA THR A 6 -5.12 -3.93 4.77
C THR A 6 -5.23 -3.05 3.53
N LEU A 7 -4.23 -3.08 2.66
CA LEU A 7 -4.21 -2.23 1.48
C LEU A 7 -3.42 -2.93 0.38
N MET A 8 -3.96 -2.92 -0.84
CA MET A 8 -3.21 -3.31 -2.03
C MET A 8 -3.23 -2.14 -3.00
N VAL A 9 -2.08 -1.75 -3.51
CA VAL A 9 -1.97 -0.64 -4.44
C VAL A 9 -1.59 -1.18 -5.81
N TYR A 10 -2.38 -0.81 -6.81
CA TYR A 10 -2.17 -1.23 -8.19
C TYR A 10 -1.58 -0.09 -9.01
N PRO A 11 -0.55 -0.35 -9.81
CA PRO A 11 -0.04 0.67 -10.73
C PRO A 11 -0.99 0.81 -11.91
N VAL A 12 -1.42 2.03 -12.19
CA VAL A 12 -2.32 2.29 -13.32
C VAL A 12 -1.83 3.55 -14.03
N LYS A 13 -1.56 3.46 -15.32
CA LYS A 13 -1.08 4.61 -16.06
C LYS A 13 -2.19 5.56 -16.45
N ASP A 14 -3.36 5.02 -16.76
CA ASP A 14 -4.54 5.81 -17.11
C ASP A 14 -5.51 5.73 -15.94
N LEU A 15 -5.43 6.71 -15.06
CA LEU A 15 -6.22 6.72 -13.83
C LEU A 15 -7.72 6.82 -14.12
N GLU A 16 -8.12 7.63 -15.09
CA GLU A 16 -9.55 7.79 -15.41
C GLU A 16 -10.15 6.50 -15.94
N ALA A 17 -9.47 5.82 -16.86
CA ALA A 17 -9.94 4.54 -17.36
C ALA A 17 -9.98 3.49 -16.26
N ALA A 18 -8.96 3.49 -15.39
CA ALA A 18 -8.89 2.52 -14.29
C ALA A 18 -10.02 2.72 -13.30
N LYS A 19 -10.40 3.97 -13.00
CA LYS A 19 -11.51 4.24 -12.07
C LYS A 19 -12.78 3.53 -12.51
N THR A 20 -13.09 3.59 -13.79
CA THR A 20 -14.30 2.95 -14.30
C THR A 20 -14.24 1.43 -14.10
N VAL A 21 -13.11 0.83 -14.47
CA VAL A 21 -12.96 -0.61 -14.36
C VAL A 21 -12.98 -1.08 -12.91
N TYR A 22 -12.18 -0.42 -12.05
CA TYR A 22 -12.08 -0.86 -10.66
C TYR A 22 -13.36 -0.60 -9.88
N GLY A 23 -14.04 0.50 -10.18
CA GLY A 23 -15.35 0.75 -9.56
C GLY A 23 -16.35 -0.35 -9.87
N LYS A 24 -16.37 -0.81 -11.12
CA LYS A 24 -17.25 -1.91 -11.50
C LYS A 24 -16.79 -3.23 -10.90
N PHE A 25 -15.48 -3.46 -10.90
CA PHE A 25 -14.92 -4.68 -10.35
C PHE A 25 -15.23 -4.83 -8.86
N LEU A 26 -15.09 -3.74 -8.11
CA LEU A 26 -15.30 -3.76 -6.66
C LEU A 26 -16.74 -3.49 -6.25
N GLY A 27 -17.53 -2.90 -7.14
CA GLY A 27 -18.92 -2.59 -6.84
C GLY A 27 -19.10 -1.46 -5.84
N VAL A 28 -18.11 -0.58 -5.70
CA VAL A 28 -18.20 0.57 -4.81
C VAL A 28 -17.60 1.79 -5.51
N GLU A 29 -17.95 2.98 -5.01
CA GLU A 29 -17.34 4.21 -5.50
C GLU A 29 -16.08 4.52 -4.70
N ALA A 30 -15.17 5.27 -5.31
CA ALA A 30 -13.94 5.66 -4.64
C ALA A 30 -14.26 6.57 -3.45
N TYR A 31 -13.59 6.33 -2.32
CA TYR A 31 -13.70 7.21 -1.17
C TYR A 31 -12.59 8.26 -1.17
N VAL A 32 -11.52 8.00 -1.92
CA VAL A 32 -10.49 8.99 -2.23
C VAL A 32 -10.43 9.08 -3.75
N ASP A 33 -10.60 10.28 -4.29
CA ASP A 33 -10.64 10.48 -5.74
C ASP A 33 -9.83 11.73 -6.07
N GLY A 34 -8.53 11.54 -6.25
CA GLY A 34 -7.62 12.63 -6.56
C GLY A 34 -6.85 12.39 -7.85
N PRO A 35 -6.09 13.39 -8.30
CA PRO A 35 -5.35 13.27 -9.56
C PRO A 35 -4.13 12.34 -9.47
N TYR A 36 -3.68 12.04 -8.26
CA TYR A 36 -2.48 11.23 -8.08
C TYR A 36 -2.73 9.96 -7.29
N TYR A 37 -3.97 9.72 -6.89
CA TYR A 37 -4.31 8.53 -6.14
C TYR A 37 -5.82 8.37 -6.06
N VAL A 38 -6.30 7.16 -6.27
CA VAL A 38 -7.72 6.82 -6.09
C VAL A 38 -7.78 5.63 -5.14
N GLY A 39 -8.68 5.70 -4.17
CA GLY A 39 -8.82 4.64 -3.17
C GLY A 39 -10.23 4.16 -3.03
N TYR A 40 -10.36 2.85 -2.84
CA TYR A 40 -11.65 2.18 -2.64
C TYR A 40 -11.60 1.43 -1.31
N LYS A 41 -12.68 1.45 -0.57
CA LYS A 41 -12.82 0.63 0.63
C LYS A 41 -13.76 -0.52 0.33
N THR A 42 -13.26 -1.73 0.52
CA THR A 42 -14.11 -2.90 0.61
C THR A 42 -14.24 -3.21 2.11
N ASP A 43 -14.63 -4.40 2.51
CA ASP A 43 -14.89 -4.64 3.93
C ASP A 43 -13.64 -4.41 4.79
N GLU A 44 -12.61 -5.21 4.59
CA GLU A 44 -11.41 -5.11 5.41
C GLU A 44 -10.17 -4.74 4.61
N LEU A 45 -10.28 -4.72 3.28
CA LEU A 45 -9.16 -4.46 2.40
C LEU A 45 -9.43 -3.21 1.58
N GLU A 46 -8.47 -2.30 1.58
CA GLU A 46 -8.54 -1.13 0.69
C GLU A 46 -7.78 -1.43 -0.58
N ILE A 47 -8.26 -0.87 -1.68
CA ILE A 47 -7.58 -0.96 -2.97
C ILE A 47 -7.22 0.45 -3.39
N GLY A 48 -5.94 0.68 -3.67
CA GLY A 48 -5.47 1.97 -4.15
C GLY A 48 -4.99 1.88 -5.58
N LEU A 49 -5.17 2.96 -6.32
CA LEU A 49 -4.67 3.09 -7.69
C LEU A 49 -3.64 4.20 -7.71
N ASP A 50 -2.45 3.90 -8.21
CA ASP A 50 -1.33 4.84 -8.20
C ASP A 50 -0.79 5.02 -9.62
N PRO A 51 -0.99 6.21 -10.21
CA PRO A 51 -0.51 6.45 -11.58
C PRO A 51 1.02 6.49 -11.70
N ASN A 52 1.71 6.65 -10.58
CA ASN A 52 3.17 6.63 -10.56
C ASN A 52 3.75 5.31 -10.08
N GLY A 53 2.90 4.33 -9.80
CA GLY A 53 3.36 3.03 -9.35
C GLY A 53 3.99 2.21 -10.45
N GLN A 54 4.76 1.21 -10.05
CA GLN A 54 5.43 0.34 -11.01
C GLN A 54 5.07 -1.12 -10.82
N GLU A 55 4.48 -1.48 -9.68
CA GLU A 55 4.14 -2.86 -9.37
C GLU A 55 3.05 -2.89 -8.31
N ILE A 56 2.38 -4.01 -8.21
CA ILE A 56 1.37 -4.19 -7.17
C ILE A 56 2.09 -4.34 -5.84
N ILE A 57 1.65 -3.59 -4.83
CA ILE A 57 2.24 -3.66 -3.49
C ILE A 57 1.15 -3.99 -2.48
N SER A 58 1.38 -5.05 -1.69
CA SER A 58 0.53 -5.38 -0.56
C SER A 58 1.10 -4.70 0.68
N TYR A 59 0.24 -4.05 1.47
CA TYR A 59 0.66 -3.39 2.70
C TYR A 59 0.06 -4.11 3.89
N VAL A 60 0.90 -4.44 4.88
CA VAL A 60 0.40 -4.92 6.17
C VAL A 60 0.37 -3.76 7.15
N GLU A 61 -0.63 -3.76 8.02
CA GLU A 61 -0.76 -2.75 9.06
C GLU A 61 0.06 -3.20 10.26
N VAL A 62 0.96 -2.33 10.73
CA VAL A 62 1.82 -2.65 11.87
C VAL A 62 1.76 -1.51 12.88
N GLN A 63 2.09 -1.80 14.14
CA GLN A 63 2.09 -0.78 15.18
C GLN A 63 3.34 0.09 15.14
N ASN A 64 4.47 -0.48 14.75
CA ASN A 64 5.72 0.25 14.67
C ASN A 64 6.46 -0.17 13.41
N VAL A 65 6.43 0.73 12.42
CA VAL A 65 6.96 0.40 11.10
C VAL A 65 8.46 0.20 11.14
N LYS A 66 9.18 0.95 11.99
CA LYS A 66 10.65 0.83 12.04
C LYS A 66 11.07 -0.49 12.66
N GLU A 67 10.39 -0.91 13.73
CA GLU A 67 10.70 -2.19 14.36
C GLU A 67 10.37 -3.34 13.41
N TYR A 68 9.24 -3.27 12.73
CA TYR A 68 8.86 -4.35 11.84
C TYR A 68 9.77 -4.41 10.62
N MET A 69 10.20 -3.25 10.12
CA MET A 69 11.20 -3.21 9.06
C MET A 69 12.46 -3.96 9.50
N GLN A 70 12.92 -3.71 10.72
CA GLN A 70 14.12 -4.38 11.21
C GLN A 70 13.92 -5.90 11.27
N THR A 71 12.73 -6.33 11.69
CA THR A 71 12.40 -7.76 11.70
C THR A 71 12.53 -8.37 10.31
N LEU A 72 12.04 -7.65 9.30
CA LEU A 72 12.10 -8.16 7.93
C LEU A 72 13.50 -8.15 7.36
N LEU A 73 14.29 -7.12 7.70
CA LEU A 73 15.69 -7.07 7.27
C LEU A 73 16.48 -8.23 7.87
N GLU A 74 16.22 -8.57 9.12
CA GLU A 74 16.87 -9.72 9.75
C GLU A 74 16.44 -11.04 9.13
N ALA A 75 15.25 -11.07 8.53
CA ALA A 75 14.76 -12.26 7.85
C ALA A 75 15.26 -12.38 6.39
N GLY A 76 16.03 -11.40 5.92
CA GLY A 76 16.64 -11.47 4.59
C GLY A 76 16.11 -10.46 3.59
N ALA A 77 15.14 -9.64 3.96
CA ALA A 77 14.67 -8.59 3.06
C ALA A 77 15.66 -7.43 3.03
N THR A 78 15.56 -6.59 2.01
CA THR A 78 16.38 -5.39 1.92
C THR A 78 15.47 -4.17 1.96
N MET A 79 15.99 -3.05 2.47
CA MET A 79 15.22 -1.82 2.52
C MET A 79 15.03 -1.25 1.12
N HIS A 80 13.77 -0.93 0.77
CA HIS A 80 13.45 -0.30 -0.48
C HIS A 80 13.08 1.16 -0.28
N GLN A 81 12.30 1.45 0.76
CA GLN A 81 11.95 2.82 1.13
C GLN A 81 11.84 2.89 2.65
N ASP A 82 12.63 3.78 3.26
CA ASP A 82 12.58 3.97 4.70
C ASP A 82 11.26 4.60 5.11
N ALA A 83 10.93 4.53 6.39
CA ALA A 83 9.68 5.06 6.92
C ALA A 83 9.50 6.52 6.51
N THR A 84 8.38 6.82 5.89
CA THR A 84 8.07 8.14 5.35
C THR A 84 6.67 8.53 5.76
N ASP A 85 6.49 9.76 6.25
CA ASP A 85 5.17 10.29 6.57
C ASP A 85 4.49 10.68 5.26
N VAL A 86 3.34 10.06 4.99
CA VAL A 86 2.59 10.30 3.75
C VAL A 86 1.36 11.16 4.00
N GLY A 87 1.29 11.81 5.17
CA GLY A 87 0.21 12.72 5.52
C GLY A 87 -0.51 12.28 6.77
N GLY A 88 -0.83 13.24 7.64
CA GLY A 88 -1.61 12.99 8.84
C GLY A 88 -0.94 12.08 9.85
N GLY A 89 0.37 11.91 9.78
CA GLY A 89 1.09 11.03 10.70
C GLY A 89 1.12 9.57 10.29
N MET A 90 0.54 9.24 9.13
CA MET A 90 0.62 7.87 8.63
C MET A 90 2.00 7.61 8.04
N LEU A 91 2.63 6.54 8.48
CA LEU A 91 3.96 6.17 7.99
C LEU A 91 3.86 4.98 7.05
N ILE A 92 4.66 5.03 5.99
CA ILE A 92 4.77 3.95 5.02
C ILE A 92 6.25 3.60 4.85
N ALA A 93 6.54 2.32 4.75
CA ALA A 93 7.88 1.85 4.45
C ALA A 93 7.76 0.67 3.49
N LYS A 94 8.84 0.38 2.78
CA LYS A 94 8.84 -0.70 1.80
C LYS A 94 10.12 -1.49 1.90
N VAL A 95 10.01 -2.80 1.73
CA VAL A 95 11.17 -3.69 1.65
C VAL A 95 11.05 -4.52 0.39
N LYS A 96 12.15 -5.13 -0.03
CA LYS A 96 12.16 -6.10 -1.12
C LYS A 96 12.52 -7.45 -0.58
N ASP A 97 11.83 -8.47 -1.06
CA ASP A 97 12.22 -9.84 -0.75
C ASP A 97 13.37 -10.27 -1.67
N GLY A 98 13.83 -11.51 -1.53
CA GLY A 98 14.96 -12.00 -2.33
C GLY A 98 14.62 -12.21 -3.80
N ASN A 99 13.36 -12.08 -4.18
CA ASN A 99 12.91 -12.29 -5.55
C ASN A 99 12.56 -10.97 -6.25
N GLY A 100 12.80 -9.84 -5.58
CA GLY A 100 12.53 -8.53 -6.16
C GLY A 100 11.11 -8.01 -5.95
N ASN A 101 10.31 -8.71 -5.17
CA ASN A 101 8.96 -8.23 -4.88
C ASN A 101 9.00 -7.17 -3.79
N VAL A 102 8.20 -6.12 -3.96
CA VAL A 102 8.11 -5.04 -2.99
C VAL A 102 6.96 -5.32 -2.03
N LEU A 103 7.24 -5.25 -0.74
CA LEU A 103 6.26 -5.45 0.32
C LEU A 103 6.14 -4.17 1.11
N GLY A 104 4.91 -3.78 1.45
CA GLY A 104 4.66 -2.53 2.13
C GLY A 104 4.32 -2.69 3.59
N LEU A 105 4.73 -1.71 4.39
CA LEU A 105 4.37 -1.60 5.79
C LEU A 105 3.64 -0.29 5.99
N ARG A 106 2.55 -0.31 6.74
CA ARG A 106 1.76 0.89 7.01
C ARG A 106 1.50 1.00 8.51
N GLN A 107 1.77 2.18 9.05
CA GLN A 107 1.51 2.49 10.44
C GLN A 107 0.55 3.67 10.47
N SER A 108 -0.68 3.42 10.92
CA SER A 108 -1.67 4.48 10.99
C SER A 108 -1.34 5.43 12.14
N SER A 109 -1.67 6.71 11.95
CA SER A 109 -1.59 7.66 13.05
C SER A 109 -2.73 7.40 14.01
N ASN A 110 -2.46 7.64 15.28
CA ASN A 110 -3.51 7.48 16.31
C ASN A 110 -4.08 8.82 16.71
#